data_1e35316dec6f6cd57f7f31c881230a5f
#
_entry.id   1e35316dec6f6cd57f7f31c881230a5f
#
_cell.length_a   1.000
_cell.length_b   1.000
_cell.length_c   1.000
_cell.angle_alpha   90.00
_cell.angle_beta   90.00
_cell.angle_gamma   90.00
#
_symmetry.space_group_name_H-M   'P 1'
#
loop_
_entity.id
_entity.type
_entity.pdbx_description
1 polymer ?
#
loop_
_entity_poly.entity_id
_entity_poly.type
_entity_poly.pdbx_seq_one_letter_code
_entity_poly.pdbx_strand_id
1 'polypeptide(L)'
;MPRPSRPTLAVDLRALVPEETGIGVYTRNLLLALARQAGAPRLLGVCHRRPRGAEELEAAGVAIEVQPAPLGVIWQQLQLPRRLARGDVDLFWSPLMTLPLASRVPAVVTIHDLTTVLYPETHTAKVRLSILPFLERSLDRARRVIAVSEATAADLAFHFPACAPRVRVVYEGVDPSFTPGSREEVAASRRELGAPEGYILYIGTLEPRKNVGVLLSAWESLRRDDPATPPLVLAGGAGWQSDRLRTRIAALGSLYHGGVRYLGRVDSDRLLRLFQGARAFAYPSFYEGFGLPPLEALACGVPTVVSTASSLPEVVGDAALLVGPHDALALAAALRKILGEPARAADLARRGPLRAARFRWEAAAREMAEVFLEALD
;
A
#
# COMPACT_ATOMS: atom_id res chain seq x y z
N MET A 1 -22.60 -33.18 -12.51
CA MET A 1 -21.16 -33.54 -12.58
C MET A 1 -20.57 -33.35 -11.21
N PRO A 2 -19.77 -34.28 -10.66
CA PRO A 2 -19.08 -34.05 -9.41
C PRO A 2 -18.23 -32.79 -9.54
N ARG A 3 -18.31 -31.88 -8.55
CA ARG A 3 -17.44 -30.69 -8.50
C ARG A 3 -15.98 -31.18 -8.53
N PRO A 4 -15.09 -30.52 -9.31
CA PRO A 4 -13.67 -30.86 -9.28
C PRO A 4 -13.17 -30.78 -7.83
N SER A 5 -12.21 -31.59 -7.46
CA SER A 5 -11.69 -31.72 -6.09
C SER A 5 -11.12 -30.40 -5.52
N ARG A 6 -10.95 -29.35 -6.33
CA ARG A 6 -10.49 -28.01 -5.96
C ARG A 6 -11.26 -26.95 -6.75
N PRO A 7 -11.87 -25.92 -6.10
CA PRO A 7 -12.57 -24.83 -6.78
C PRO A 7 -11.60 -23.98 -7.59
N THR A 8 -12.09 -23.36 -8.66
CA THR A 8 -11.35 -22.39 -9.48
C THR A 8 -11.67 -20.97 -9.01
N LEU A 9 -10.66 -20.26 -8.52
CA LEU A 9 -10.71 -18.84 -8.17
C LEU A 9 -10.15 -18.02 -9.34
N ALA A 10 -11.01 -17.26 -10.00
CA ALA A 10 -10.57 -16.25 -10.96
C ALA A 10 -10.24 -14.93 -10.28
N VAL A 11 -9.15 -14.29 -10.66
CA VAL A 11 -8.63 -13.07 -10.03
C VAL A 11 -8.41 -11.98 -11.08
N ASP A 12 -8.90 -10.77 -10.80
CA ASP A 12 -8.67 -9.59 -11.64
C ASP A 12 -7.24 -9.08 -11.49
N LEU A 13 -6.41 -9.26 -12.51
CA LEU A 13 -5.01 -8.82 -12.49
C LEU A 13 -4.78 -7.40 -13.03
N ARG A 14 -5.81 -6.58 -13.22
CA ARG A 14 -5.65 -5.21 -13.73
C ARG A 14 -4.76 -4.33 -12.85
N ALA A 15 -4.67 -4.62 -11.56
CA ALA A 15 -3.77 -3.93 -10.64
C ALA A 15 -2.28 -4.09 -11.01
N LEU A 16 -1.92 -5.16 -11.75
CA LEU A 16 -0.56 -5.49 -12.18
C LEU A 16 -0.22 -4.97 -13.58
N VAL A 17 -1.17 -4.34 -14.29
CA VAL A 17 -0.93 -3.82 -15.66
C VAL A 17 -0.15 -2.50 -15.66
N PRO A 18 -0.48 -1.50 -14.80
CA PRO A 18 0.29 -0.26 -14.74
C PRO A 18 1.64 -0.46 -14.09
N GLU A 19 2.38 0.62 -13.92
CA GLU A 19 3.55 0.62 -13.06
C GLU A 19 3.15 0.23 -11.63
N GLU A 20 4.10 -0.36 -10.89
CA GLU A 20 3.86 -0.92 -9.57
C GLU A 20 3.23 0.11 -8.61
N THR A 21 2.12 -0.27 -8.02
CA THR A 21 1.34 0.50 -7.07
C THR A 21 1.14 -0.33 -5.80
N GLY A 22 0.73 0.29 -4.69
CA GLY A 22 0.40 -0.45 -3.45
C GLY A 22 -0.60 -1.60 -3.70
N ILE A 23 -1.64 -1.37 -4.53
CA ILE A 23 -2.61 -2.41 -4.89
C ILE A 23 -1.95 -3.52 -5.74
N GLY A 24 -0.99 -3.15 -6.59
CA GLY A 24 -0.19 -4.12 -7.36
C GLY A 24 0.65 -5.00 -6.44
N VAL A 25 1.37 -4.40 -5.48
CA VAL A 25 2.15 -5.11 -4.45
C VAL A 25 1.26 -6.05 -3.65
N TYR A 26 0.12 -5.57 -3.15
CA TYR A 26 -0.90 -6.38 -2.47
C TYR A 26 -1.33 -7.58 -3.31
N THR A 27 -1.78 -7.33 -4.54
CA THR A 27 -2.31 -8.37 -5.42
C THR A 27 -1.28 -9.45 -5.72
N ARG A 28 -0.06 -9.05 -6.07
CA ARG A 28 1.04 -9.98 -6.38
C ARG A 28 1.42 -10.83 -5.18
N ASN A 29 1.74 -10.21 -4.04
CA ASN A 29 2.22 -10.92 -2.86
C ASN A 29 1.15 -11.85 -2.27
N LEU A 30 -0.11 -11.41 -2.24
CA LEU A 30 -1.20 -12.23 -1.76
C LEU A 30 -1.46 -13.44 -2.67
N LEU A 31 -1.40 -13.27 -4.00
CA LEU A 31 -1.53 -14.38 -4.95
C LEU A 31 -0.38 -15.39 -4.80
N LEU A 32 0.85 -14.92 -4.68
CA LEU A 32 2.01 -15.79 -4.45
C LEU A 32 1.89 -16.56 -3.13
N ALA A 33 1.41 -15.90 -2.08
CA ALA A 33 1.19 -16.55 -0.79
C ALA A 33 0.02 -17.55 -0.85
N LEU A 34 -1.07 -17.24 -1.54
CA LEU A 34 -2.19 -18.17 -1.78
C LEU A 34 -1.76 -19.39 -2.58
N ALA A 35 -0.98 -19.21 -3.65
CA ALA A 35 -0.50 -20.31 -4.49
C ALA A 35 0.37 -21.33 -3.74
N ARG A 36 1.08 -20.89 -2.70
CA ARG A 36 1.94 -21.74 -1.86
C ARG A 36 1.18 -22.52 -0.77
N GLN A 37 -0.12 -22.25 -0.57
CA GLN A 37 -0.89 -22.91 0.47
C GLN A 37 -1.22 -24.36 0.11
N ALA A 38 -1.13 -25.26 1.08
CA ALA A 38 -1.65 -26.61 0.92
C ALA A 38 -3.17 -26.57 0.71
N GLY A 39 -3.66 -27.19 -0.38
CA GLY A 39 -5.08 -27.16 -0.71
C GLY A 39 -5.56 -25.90 -1.41
N ALA A 40 -4.66 -25.01 -1.85
CA ALA A 40 -5.01 -23.81 -2.62
C ALA A 40 -5.99 -24.13 -3.76
N PRO A 41 -6.96 -23.21 -4.05
CA PRO A 41 -7.82 -23.33 -5.22
C PRO A 41 -6.97 -23.29 -6.50
N ARG A 42 -7.57 -23.70 -7.62
CA ARG A 42 -6.96 -23.41 -8.92
C ARG A 42 -7.03 -21.91 -9.17
N LEU A 43 -5.89 -21.27 -9.32
CA LEU A 43 -5.80 -19.81 -9.52
C LEU A 43 -5.78 -19.49 -11.02
N LEU A 44 -6.74 -18.66 -11.44
CA LEU A 44 -6.86 -18.16 -12.81
C LEU A 44 -6.79 -16.62 -12.79
N GLY A 45 -5.65 -16.06 -13.13
CA GLY A 45 -5.50 -14.62 -13.33
C GLY A 45 -6.15 -14.21 -14.68
N VAL A 46 -7.04 -13.22 -14.63
CA VAL A 46 -7.69 -12.69 -15.85
C VAL A 46 -7.39 -11.20 -16.00
N CYS A 47 -7.07 -10.78 -17.23
CA CYS A 47 -6.67 -9.39 -17.48
C CYS A 47 -6.91 -8.97 -18.94
N HIS A 48 -6.95 -7.64 -19.19
CA HIS A 48 -7.06 -7.10 -20.56
C HIS A 48 -5.71 -6.87 -21.25
N ARG A 49 -4.61 -6.95 -20.51
CA ARG A 49 -3.21 -6.86 -21.00
C ARG A 49 -2.35 -7.76 -20.14
N ARG A 50 -1.22 -8.25 -20.69
CA ARG A 50 -0.30 -9.07 -19.90
C ARG A 50 0.17 -8.30 -18.67
N PRO A 51 -0.02 -8.85 -17.46
CA PRO A 51 0.39 -8.20 -16.22
C PRO A 51 1.91 -8.24 -16.06
N ARG A 52 2.45 -7.30 -15.33
CA ARG A 52 3.85 -7.32 -14.89
C ARG A 52 4.04 -8.45 -13.87
N GLY A 53 5.21 -9.08 -13.87
CA GLY A 53 5.48 -10.25 -13.02
C GLY A 53 4.67 -11.49 -13.39
N ALA A 54 4.14 -11.55 -14.63
CA ALA A 54 3.37 -12.70 -15.10
C ALA A 54 4.16 -14.01 -14.99
N GLU A 55 5.45 -13.99 -15.35
CA GLU A 55 6.34 -15.15 -15.29
C GLU A 55 6.47 -15.72 -13.86
N GLU A 56 6.56 -14.86 -12.88
CA GLU A 56 6.65 -15.24 -11.46
C GLU A 56 5.33 -15.89 -10.98
N LEU A 57 4.19 -15.30 -11.35
CA LEU A 57 2.89 -15.85 -11.03
C LEU A 57 2.64 -17.20 -11.72
N GLU A 58 3.02 -17.32 -13.01
CA GLU A 58 2.92 -18.57 -13.79
C GLU A 58 3.83 -19.66 -13.16
N ALA A 59 5.04 -19.31 -12.77
CA ALA A 59 5.95 -20.21 -12.03
C ALA A 59 5.39 -20.67 -10.68
N ALA A 60 4.59 -19.84 -10.03
CA ALA A 60 3.88 -20.19 -8.80
C ALA A 60 2.59 -21.02 -9.04
N GLY A 61 2.23 -21.32 -10.29
CA GLY A 61 1.05 -22.12 -10.63
C GLY A 61 -0.23 -21.32 -10.88
N VAL A 62 -0.14 -19.99 -11.06
CA VAL A 62 -1.28 -19.16 -11.46
C VAL A 62 -1.41 -19.20 -13.00
N ALA A 63 -2.51 -19.74 -13.50
CA ALA A 63 -2.80 -19.66 -14.95
C ALA A 63 -3.18 -18.22 -15.30
N ILE A 64 -2.62 -17.67 -16.39
CA ILE A 64 -2.93 -16.28 -16.80
C ILE A 64 -3.65 -16.29 -18.16
N GLU A 65 -4.82 -15.67 -18.18
CA GLU A 65 -5.61 -15.47 -19.40
C GLU A 65 -5.71 -13.97 -19.74
N VAL A 66 -5.25 -13.59 -20.92
CA VAL A 66 -5.30 -12.22 -21.42
C VAL A 66 -6.38 -12.09 -22.47
N GLN A 67 -7.31 -11.15 -22.26
CA GLN A 67 -8.38 -10.82 -23.20
C GLN A 67 -8.22 -9.35 -23.62
N PRO A 68 -7.62 -9.06 -24.77
CA PRO A 68 -7.29 -7.69 -25.17
C PRO A 68 -8.50 -6.75 -25.18
N ALA A 69 -8.37 -5.59 -24.57
CA ALA A 69 -9.34 -4.50 -24.61
C ALA A 69 -8.65 -3.13 -24.49
N PRO A 70 -9.22 -2.08 -25.06
CA PRO A 70 -8.62 -0.75 -25.04
C PRO A 70 -8.59 -0.14 -23.62
N LEU A 71 -9.62 -0.42 -22.82
CA LEU A 71 -9.77 0.11 -21.46
C LEU A 71 -10.18 -0.99 -20.47
N GLY A 72 -9.51 -1.03 -19.32
CA GLY A 72 -9.76 -2.04 -18.30
C GLY A 72 -11.19 -2.03 -17.74
N VAL A 73 -11.85 -0.88 -17.65
CA VAL A 73 -13.25 -0.78 -17.20
C VAL A 73 -14.22 -1.38 -18.23
N ILE A 74 -13.98 -1.14 -19.52
CA ILE A 74 -14.78 -1.74 -20.61
C ILE A 74 -14.62 -3.26 -20.60
N TRP A 75 -13.38 -3.74 -20.48
CA TRP A 75 -13.09 -5.15 -20.33
C TRP A 75 -13.85 -5.76 -19.16
N GLN A 76 -13.75 -5.14 -17.97
CA GLN A 76 -14.38 -5.64 -16.74
C GLN A 76 -15.90 -5.72 -16.87
N GLN A 77 -16.54 -4.73 -17.48
CA GLN A 77 -18.01 -4.68 -17.52
C GLN A 77 -18.63 -5.44 -18.69
N LEU A 78 -17.89 -5.63 -19.81
CA LEU A 78 -18.45 -6.24 -21.03
C LEU A 78 -17.83 -7.59 -21.38
N GLN A 79 -16.51 -7.74 -21.28
CA GLN A 79 -15.82 -8.97 -21.71
C GLN A 79 -15.70 -9.99 -20.58
N LEU A 80 -15.30 -9.55 -19.40
CA LEU A 80 -15.13 -10.40 -18.22
C LEU A 80 -16.41 -11.17 -17.83
N PRO A 81 -17.63 -10.58 -17.82
CA PRO A 81 -18.84 -11.35 -17.55
C PRO A 81 -19.05 -12.53 -18.50
N ARG A 82 -18.76 -12.34 -19.81
CA ARG A 82 -18.85 -13.42 -20.81
C ARG A 82 -17.81 -14.51 -20.56
N ARG A 83 -16.60 -14.12 -20.14
CA ARG A 83 -15.55 -15.08 -19.76
C ARG A 83 -15.99 -15.92 -18.55
N LEU A 84 -16.48 -15.27 -17.50
CA LEU A 84 -16.92 -15.93 -16.28
C LEU A 84 -18.16 -16.82 -16.51
N ALA A 85 -18.97 -16.54 -17.51
CA ALA A 85 -20.15 -17.35 -17.86
C ALA A 85 -19.83 -18.70 -18.51
N ARG A 86 -18.56 -19.04 -18.79
CA ARG A 86 -18.15 -20.36 -19.33
C ARG A 86 -18.35 -21.53 -18.37
N GLY A 87 -18.56 -21.25 -17.06
CA GLY A 87 -18.87 -22.27 -16.05
C GLY A 87 -17.67 -23.03 -15.50
N ASP A 88 -16.46 -22.60 -15.77
CA ASP A 88 -15.20 -23.15 -15.28
C ASP A 88 -14.60 -22.38 -14.08
N VAL A 89 -15.33 -21.37 -13.57
CA VAL A 89 -14.96 -20.51 -12.45
C VAL A 89 -16.02 -20.63 -11.36
N ASP A 90 -15.61 -20.98 -10.15
CA ASP A 90 -16.49 -21.13 -8.99
C ASP A 90 -16.59 -19.83 -8.18
N LEU A 91 -15.52 -19.03 -8.11
CA LEU A 91 -15.46 -17.78 -7.39
C LEU A 91 -14.61 -16.74 -8.16
N PHE A 92 -15.04 -15.50 -8.13
CA PHE A 92 -14.26 -14.37 -8.66
C PHE A 92 -13.81 -13.45 -7.55
N TRP A 93 -12.53 -13.10 -7.53
CA TRP A 93 -11.98 -12.09 -6.64
C TRP A 93 -11.46 -10.88 -7.42
N SER A 94 -11.93 -9.69 -7.02
CA SER A 94 -11.38 -8.42 -7.48
C SER A 94 -10.57 -7.78 -6.34
N PRO A 95 -9.24 -7.67 -6.47
CA PRO A 95 -8.41 -6.86 -5.57
C PRO A 95 -8.59 -5.35 -5.84
N LEU A 96 -9.40 -4.99 -6.82
CA LEU A 96 -9.81 -3.62 -7.13
C LEU A 96 -11.24 -3.38 -6.63
N MET A 97 -11.59 -2.14 -6.32
CA MET A 97 -12.83 -1.73 -5.65
C MET A 97 -14.12 -2.02 -6.42
N THR A 98 -14.06 -2.63 -7.61
CA THR A 98 -15.23 -2.84 -8.48
C THR A 98 -15.34 -4.28 -8.98
N LEU A 99 -16.58 -4.73 -9.25
CA LEU A 99 -16.91 -6.05 -9.79
C LEU A 99 -17.50 -5.96 -11.20
N PRO A 100 -17.45 -7.05 -12.00
CA PRO A 100 -18.19 -7.18 -13.25
C PRO A 100 -19.68 -7.37 -12.96
N LEU A 101 -20.49 -6.30 -13.06
CA LEU A 101 -21.86 -6.26 -12.58
C LEU A 101 -22.81 -7.26 -13.27
N ALA A 102 -22.55 -7.62 -14.54
CA ALA A 102 -23.38 -8.57 -15.30
C ALA A 102 -22.98 -10.05 -15.07
N SER A 103 -21.95 -10.35 -14.28
CA SER A 103 -21.56 -11.74 -13.99
C SER A 103 -22.48 -12.35 -12.93
N ARG A 104 -22.74 -13.66 -12.98
CA ARG A 104 -23.47 -14.44 -11.98
C ARG A 104 -22.57 -15.24 -11.04
N VAL A 105 -21.28 -15.31 -11.32
CA VAL A 105 -20.32 -16.02 -10.47
C VAL A 105 -20.25 -15.33 -9.11
N PRO A 106 -20.29 -16.05 -7.99
CA PRO A 106 -20.04 -15.49 -6.65
C PRO A 106 -18.76 -14.65 -6.65
N ALA A 107 -18.75 -13.51 -5.94
CA ALA A 107 -17.62 -12.61 -6.02
C ALA A 107 -17.24 -12.04 -4.66
N VAL A 108 -15.94 -11.85 -4.47
CA VAL A 108 -15.30 -11.11 -3.37
C VAL A 108 -14.64 -9.86 -3.94
N VAL A 109 -14.76 -8.75 -3.21
CA VAL A 109 -14.11 -7.48 -3.59
C VAL A 109 -13.24 -6.99 -2.44
N THR A 110 -12.05 -6.48 -2.74
CA THR A 110 -11.19 -5.82 -1.76
C THR A 110 -11.33 -4.30 -1.88
N ILE A 111 -11.51 -3.66 -0.75
CA ILE A 111 -11.53 -2.21 -0.59
C ILE A 111 -10.27 -1.81 0.16
N HIS A 112 -9.38 -1.11 -0.54
CA HIS A 112 -8.14 -0.61 0.05
C HIS A 112 -8.37 0.66 0.84
N ASP A 113 -9.15 1.58 0.30
CA ASP A 113 -9.54 2.82 0.96
C ASP A 113 -10.85 3.35 0.38
N LEU A 114 -11.40 4.41 0.96
CA LEU A 114 -12.56 5.12 0.42
C LEU A 114 -12.20 6.55 -0.02
N THR A 115 -10.95 6.82 -0.36
CA THR A 115 -10.49 8.16 -0.75
C THR A 115 -11.23 8.72 -1.96
N THR A 116 -11.66 7.88 -2.91
CA THR A 116 -12.49 8.30 -4.05
C THR A 116 -13.87 8.84 -3.63
N VAL A 117 -14.36 8.44 -2.46
CA VAL A 117 -15.63 8.88 -1.87
C VAL A 117 -15.39 10.05 -0.91
N LEU A 118 -14.41 9.91 -0.01
CA LEU A 118 -14.14 10.86 1.09
C LEU A 118 -13.41 12.12 0.62
N TYR A 119 -12.51 11.97 -0.34
CA TYR A 119 -11.63 13.02 -0.86
C TYR A 119 -11.60 13.02 -2.40
N PRO A 120 -12.77 13.16 -3.07
CA PRO A 120 -12.87 13.03 -4.53
C PRO A 120 -12.00 14.04 -5.28
N GLU A 121 -11.69 15.18 -4.68
CA GLU A 121 -10.80 16.22 -5.22
C GLU A 121 -9.33 15.78 -5.30
N THR A 122 -8.95 14.72 -4.57
CA THR A 122 -7.59 14.16 -4.62
C THR A 122 -7.39 13.17 -5.77
N HIS A 123 -8.46 12.89 -6.53
CA HIS A 123 -8.44 11.96 -7.66
C HIS A 123 -8.75 12.63 -8.99
N THR A 124 -8.15 12.11 -10.07
CA THR A 124 -8.49 12.55 -11.42
C THR A 124 -9.94 12.19 -11.79
N ALA A 125 -10.56 12.95 -12.69
CA ALA A 125 -11.89 12.64 -13.21
C ALA A 125 -11.98 11.21 -13.78
N LYS A 126 -10.91 10.75 -14.45
CA LYS A 126 -10.82 9.39 -14.99
C LYS A 126 -10.95 8.32 -13.89
N VAL A 127 -10.26 8.47 -12.78
CA VAL A 127 -10.33 7.53 -11.64
C VAL A 127 -11.74 7.54 -11.04
N ARG A 128 -12.29 8.72 -10.76
CA ARG A 128 -13.65 8.85 -10.23
C ARG A 128 -14.70 8.19 -11.12
N LEU A 129 -14.67 8.47 -12.43
CA LEU A 129 -15.61 7.89 -13.39
C LEU A 129 -15.43 6.37 -13.58
N SER A 130 -14.26 5.81 -13.29
CA SER A 130 -14.03 4.36 -13.38
C SER A 130 -14.43 3.60 -12.12
N ILE A 131 -14.61 4.27 -10.98
CA ILE A 131 -14.89 3.63 -9.68
C ILE A 131 -16.29 3.97 -9.19
N LEU A 132 -16.61 5.25 -9.00
CA LEU A 132 -17.82 5.68 -8.31
C LEU A 132 -19.14 5.10 -8.88
N PRO A 133 -19.34 5.02 -10.23
CA PRO A 133 -20.57 4.48 -10.78
C PRO A 133 -20.79 2.97 -10.50
N PHE A 134 -19.71 2.27 -10.15
CA PHE A 134 -19.72 0.81 -9.97
C PHE A 134 -19.54 0.39 -8.52
N LEU A 135 -19.03 1.26 -7.64
CA LEU A 135 -18.61 0.91 -6.28
C LEU A 135 -19.78 0.35 -5.45
N GLU A 136 -20.85 1.13 -5.27
CA GLU A 136 -21.99 0.73 -4.45
C GLU A 136 -22.60 -0.59 -4.95
N ARG A 137 -22.86 -0.70 -6.27
CA ARG A 137 -23.38 -1.94 -6.86
C ARG A 137 -22.44 -3.12 -6.72
N SER A 138 -21.12 -2.87 -6.70
CA SER A 138 -20.11 -3.92 -6.46
C SER A 138 -20.17 -4.39 -5.01
N LEU A 139 -20.31 -3.46 -4.05
CA LEU A 139 -20.49 -3.78 -2.64
C LEU A 139 -21.77 -4.58 -2.40
N ASP A 140 -22.88 -4.18 -3.02
CA ASP A 140 -24.17 -4.89 -2.89
C ASP A 140 -24.10 -6.31 -3.45
N ARG A 141 -23.39 -6.48 -4.56
CA ARG A 141 -23.26 -7.74 -5.27
C ARG A 141 -22.26 -8.72 -4.64
N ALA A 142 -21.26 -8.20 -3.92
CA ALA A 142 -20.21 -9.01 -3.33
C ALA A 142 -20.77 -9.97 -2.27
N ARG A 143 -20.39 -11.26 -2.31
CA ARG A 143 -20.66 -12.23 -1.24
C ARG A 143 -19.91 -11.86 0.03
N ARG A 144 -18.66 -11.40 -0.11
CA ARG A 144 -17.82 -10.85 0.94
C ARG A 144 -17.09 -9.62 0.44
N VAL A 145 -16.86 -8.70 1.34
CA VAL A 145 -16.10 -7.46 1.12
C VAL A 145 -14.88 -7.51 2.04
N ILE A 146 -13.70 -7.44 1.47
CA ILE A 146 -12.47 -7.37 2.24
C ILE A 146 -12.13 -5.91 2.49
N ALA A 147 -11.94 -5.54 3.74
CA ALA A 147 -11.31 -4.30 4.15
C ALA A 147 -9.87 -4.59 4.58
N VAL A 148 -8.92 -3.78 4.13
CA VAL A 148 -7.48 -4.01 4.46
C VAL A 148 -7.09 -3.51 5.85
N SER A 149 -8.02 -2.87 6.57
CA SER A 149 -7.83 -2.35 7.93
C SER A 149 -9.17 -2.19 8.64
N GLU A 150 -9.14 -2.09 9.98
CA GLU A 150 -10.32 -1.75 10.77
C GLU A 150 -10.84 -0.34 10.44
N ALA A 151 -9.94 0.60 10.15
CA ALA A 151 -10.32 1.94 9.71
C ALA A 151 -11.13 1.88 8.41
N THR A 152 -10.68 1.11 7.40
CA THR A 152 -11.41 0.93 6.14
C THR A 152 -12.76 0.21 6.38
N ALA A 153 -12.81 -0.75 7.29
CA ALA A 153 -14.06 -1.43 7.64
C ALA A 153 -15.06 -0.48 8.32
N ALA A 154 -14.58 0.40 9.21
CA ALA A 154 -15.40 1.42 9.85
C ALA A 154 -15.97 2.43 8.83
N ASP A 155 -15.14 2.89 7.89
CA ASP A 155 -15.57 3.78 6.81
C ASP A 155 -16.64 3.10 5.91
N LEU A 156 -16.45 1.81 5.58
CA LEU A 156 -17.45 1.01 4.85
C LEU A 156 -18.76 0.90 5.62
N ALA A 157 -18.70 0.62 6.92
CA ALA A 157 -19.89 0.52 7.76
C ALA A 157 -20.65 1.86 7.86
N PHE A 158 -19.95 2.97 7.86
CA PHE A 158 -20.52 4.30 7.94
C PHE A 158 -21.15 4.75 6.60
N HIS A 159 -20.41 4.61 5.49
CA HIS A 159 -20.83 5.12 4.18
C HIS A 159 -21.67 4.14 3.36
N PHE A 160 -21.53 2.83 3.61
CA PHE A 160 -22.22 1.74 2.91
C PHE A 160 -22.75 0.69 3.89
N PRO A 161 -23.64 1.05 4.83
CA PRO A 161 -24.07 0.17 5.93
C PRO A 161 -24.66 -1.16 5.45
N ALA A 162 -25.25 -1.21 4.26
CA ALA A 162 -25.80 -2.44 3.69
C ALA A 162 -24.73 -3.52 3.43
N CYS A 163 -23.46 -3.17 3.26
CA CYS A 163 -22.38 -4.15 3.08
C CYS A 163 -21.75 -4.59 4.41
N ALA A 164 -21.93 -3.86 5.51
CA ALA A 164 -21.25 -4.08 6.79
C ALA A 164 -21.29 -5.54 7.30
N PRO A 165 -22.41 -6.29 7.24
CA PRO A 165 -22.42 -7.69 7.70
C PRO A 165 -21.55 -8.64 6.87
N ARG A 166 -21.17 -8.21 5.64
CA ARG A 166 -20.37 -9.00 4.71
C ARG A 166 -18.90 -8.58 4.70
N VAL A 167 -18.53 -7.55 5.47
CA VAL A 167 -17.15 -7.07 5.59
C VAL A 167 -16.35 -8.05 6.45
N ARG A 168 -15.13 -8.34 5.98
CA ARG A 168 -14.07 -9.04 6.72
C ARG A 168 -12.81 -8.21 6.65
N VAL A 169 -12.16 -7.99 7.77
CA VAL A 169 -10.86 -7.34 7.80
C VAL A 169 -9.79 -8.38 7.56
N VAL A 170 -8.97 -8.15 6.54
CA VAL A 170 -7.76 -8.95 6.25
C VAL A 170 -6.62 -7.98 6.03
N TYR A 171 -5.70 -7.93 6.97
CA TYR A 171 -4.56 -7.04 6.92
C TYR A 171 -3.59 -7.40 5.78
N GLU A 172 -2.92 -6.38 5.26
CA GLU A 172 -1.82 -6.57 4.31
C GLU A 172 -0.58 -7.13 5.02
N GLY A 173 0.38 -7.64 4.27
CA GLY A 173 1.66 -8.14 4.77
C GLY A 173 2.82 -7.24 4.39
N VAL A 174 3.96 -7.46 5.03
CA VAL A 174 5.25 -6.91 4.61
C VAL A 174 6.06 -7.99 3.89
N ASP A 175 6.81 -7.58 2.86
CA ASP A 175 7.71 -8.50 2.18
C ASP A 175 8.86 -8.87 3.13
N PRO A 176 9.21 -10.17 3.26
CA PRO A 176 10.25 -10.64 4.17
C PRO A 176 11.66 -10.14 3.84
N SER A 177 11.88 -9.55 2.66
CA SER A 177 13.14 -8.90 2.31
C SER A 177 13.39 -7.61 3.11
N PHE A 178 12.31 -6.94 3.59
CA PHE A 178 12.46 -5.78 4.46
C PHE A 178 12.95 -6.21 5.83
N THR A 179 14.26 -6.06 6.05
CA THR A 179 14.95 -6.38 7.30
C THR A 179 15.95 -5.27 7.65
N PRO A 180 16.33 -5.15 8.92
CA PRO A 180 17.43 -4.25 9.29
C PRO A 180 18.69 -4.61 8.49
N GLY A 181 19.34 -3.60 7.93
CA GLY A 181 20.58 -3.78 7.19
C GLY A 181 21.79 -4.06 8.10
N SER A 182 22.77 -4.77 7.58
CA SER A 182 24.11 -4.87 8.19
C SER A 182 24.77 -3.48 8.28
N ARG A 183 25.81 -3.35 9.09
CA ARG A 183 26.56 -2.09 9.19
C ARG A 183 27.12 -1.62 7.85
N GLU A 184 27.55 -2.57 7.02
CA GLU A 184 28.11 -2.32 5.69
C GLU A 184 27.04 -1.82 4.72
N GLU A 185 25.83 -2.42 4.70
CA GLU A 185 24.70 -2.03 3.86
C GLU A 185 24.20 -0.63 4.25
N VAL A 186 24.04 -0.37 5.54
CA VAL A 186 23.68 0.96 6.07
C VAL A 186 24.70 2.01 5.64
N ALA A 187 26.00 1.74 5.82
CA ALA A 187 27.06 2.66 5.45
C ALA A 187 27.11 2.88 3.92
N ALA A 188 26.89 1.84 3.12
CA ALA A 188 26.86 1.94 1.66
C ALA A 188 25.69 2.82 1.19
N SER A 189 24.47 2.59 1.69
CA SER A 189 23.30 3.40 1.39
C SER A 189 23.50 4.88 1.73
N ARG A 190 24.06 5.17 2.90
CA ARG A 190 24.37 6.53 3.34
C ARG A 190 25.41 7.22 2.49
N ARG A 191 26.47 6.50 2.06
CA ARG A 191 27.49 7.02 1.14
C ARG A 191 26.90 7.34 -0.24
N GLU A 192 26.08 6.45 -0.80
CA GLU A 192 25.38 6.68 -2.08
C GLU A 192 24.63 8.01 -2.10
N LEU A 193 24.01 8.35 -0.99
CA LEU A 193 23.27 9.59 -0.82
C LEU A 193 24.13 10.76 -0.28
N GLY A 194 25.44 10.61 -0.10
CA GLY A 194 26.27 11.66 0.50
C GLY A 194 25.72 12.14 1.85
N ALA A 195 25.20 11.24 2.66
CA ALA A 195 24.61 11.49 3.98
C ALA A 195 25.17 10.51 5.01
N PRO A 196 26.46 10.60 5.37
CA PRO A 196 27.15 9.61 6.20
C PRO A 196 26.50 9.42 7.57
N GLU A 197 25.91 10.48 8.12
CA GLU A 197 25.20 10.44 9.40
C GLU A 197 23.73 9.95 9.28
N GLY A 198 23.33 9.54 8.07
CA GLY A 198 21.97 9.14 7.76
C GLY A 198 21.05 10.33 7.38
N TYR A 199 19.78 10.03 7.16
CA TYR A 199 18.79 10.99 6.65
C TYR A 199 17.41 10.70 7.25
N ILE A 200 16.53 11.69 7.17
CA ILE A 200 15.10 11.51 7.38
C ILE A 200 14.50 11.04 6.06
N LEU A 201 13.74 9.96 6.06
CA LEU A 201 13.17 9.34 4.87
C LEU A 201 11.66 9.53 4.81
N TYR A 202 11.16 9.78 3.62
CA TYR A 202 9.76 9.68 3.24
C TYR A 202 9.65 8.82 1.97
N ILE A 203 8.72 7.86 1.97
CA ILE A 203 8.40 7.02 0.80
C ILE A 203 6.93 7.17 0.46
N GLY A 204 6.62 7.54 -0.77
CA GLY A 204 5.24 7.63 -1.26
C GLY A 204 5.10 8.59 -2.43
N THR A 205 3.99 8.45 -3.16
CA THR A 205 3.63 9.38 -4.24
C THR A 205 3.47 10.79 -3.69
N LEU A 206 3.99 11.79 -4.41
CA LEU A 206 3.81 13.19 -4.07
C LEU A 206 2.39 13.64 -4.45
N GLU A 207 1.45 13.46 -3.54
CA GLU A 207 0.05 13.84 -3.70
C GLU A 207 -0.48 14.53 -2.43
N PRO A 208 -1.55 15.34 -2.51
CA PRO A 208 -2.04 16.12 -1.36
C PRO A 208 -2.33 15.28 -0.13
N ARG A 209 -2.93 14.11 -0.28
CA ARG A 209 -3.29 13.19 0.79
C ARG A 209 -2.10 12.73 1.64
N LYS A 210 -0.94 12.60 1.04
CA LYS A 210 0.30 12.19 1.70
C LYS A 210 0.94 13.30 2.55
N ASN A 211 0.44 14.53 2.43
CA ASN A 211 0.73 15.66 3.31
C ASN A 211 2.22 16.01 3.46
N VAL A 212 2.99 15.79 2.39
CA VAL A 212 4.44 16.07 2.37
C VAL A 212 4.75 17.55 2.69
N GLY A 213 3.79 18.46 2.44
CA GLY A 213 3.93 19.86 2.79
C GLY A 213 4.17 20.12 4.29
N VAL A 214 3.50 19.36 5.15
CA VAL A 214 3.69 19.42 6.62
C VAL A 214 5.08 18.88 6.99
N LEU A 215 5.54 17.80 6.35
CA LEU A 215 6.89 17.27 6.55
C LEU A 215 7.98 18.27 6.16
N LEU A 216 7.82 18.94 5.03
CA LEU A 216 8.75 20.00 4.60
C LEU A 216 8.80 21.14 5.61
N SER A 217 7.66 21.56 6.15
CA SER A 217 7.60 22.62 7.19
C SER A 217 8.27 22.17 8.48
N ALA A 218 8.02 20.93 8.92
CA ALA A 218 8.64 20.37 10.12
C ALA A 218 10.17 20.27 9.96
N TRP A 219 10.64 19.75 8.80
CA TRP A 219 12.06 19.64 8.51
C TRP A 219 12.75 21.02 8.42
N GLU A 220 12.12 21.98 7.77
CA GLU A 220 12.64 23.35 7.65
C GLU A 220 12.79 24.01 9.01
N SER A 221 11.83 23.81 9.93
CA SER A 221 11.93 24.29 11.31
C SER A 221 13.12 23.65 12.04
N LEU A 222 13.27 22.33 11.95
CA LEU A 222 14.40 21.62 12.55
C LEU A 222 15.75 22.13 12.01
N ARG A 223 15.86 22.30 10.70
CA ARG A 223 17.09 22.72 10.02
C ARG A 223 17.48 24.16 10.36
N ARG A 224 16.47 25.01 10.62
CA ARG A 224 16.69 26.40 11.07
C ARG A 224 17.20 26.45 12.50
N ASP A 225 16.63 25.60 13.38
CA ASP A 225 17.04 25.51 14.78
C ASP A 225 18.42 24.85 14.95
N ASP A 226 18.71 23.83 14.13
CA ASP A 226 19.95 23.07 14.16
C ASP A 226 20.48 22.79 12.74
N PRO A 227 21.56 23.48 12.31
CA PRO A 227 22.20 23.23 11.03
C PRO A 227 22.75 21.82 10.85
N ALA A 228 22.92 21.01 11.90
CA ALA A 228 23.32 19.60 11.82
C ALA A 228 22.16 18.65 11.57
N THR A 229 20.90 19.13 11.49
CA THR A 229 19.74 18.31 11.14
C THR A 229 20.00 17.50 9.87
N PRO A 230 19.78 16.17 9.87
CA PRO A 230 20.02 15.34 8.69
C PRO A 230 19.19 15.77 7.48
N PRO A 231 19.67 15.50 6.26
CA PRO A 231 18.90 15.80 5.05
C PRO A 231 17.56 15.02 5.05
N LEU A 232 16.58 15.61 4.36
CA LEU A 232 15.30 14.97 4.07
C LEU A 232 15.37 14.35 2.68
N VAL A 233 15.19 13.05 2.60
CA VAL A 233 15.13 12.28 1.35
C VAL A 233 13.69 11.85 1.08
N LEU A 234 13.20 12.19 -0.10
CA LEU A 234 11.86 11.88 -0.57
C LEU A 234 11.98 10.93 -1.78
N ALA A 235 11.31 9.77 -1.75
CA ALA A 235 11.24 8.88 -2.89
C ALA A 235 9.80 8.46 -3.18
N GLY A 236 9.48 8.30 -4.47
CA GLY A 236 8.15 7.95 -4.96
C GLY A 236 7.78 8.71 -6.22
N GLY A 237 6.66 8.37 -6.82
CA GLY A 237 6.19 9.01 -8.06
C GLY A 237 5.72 10.45 -7.87
N ALA A 238 5.75 11.23 -8.94
CA ALA A 238 5.00 12.48 -9.00
C ALA A 238 3.52 12.16 -9.18
N GLY A 239 2.71 12.54 -8.21
CA GLY A 239 1.27 12.35 -8.23
C GLY A 239 0.51 13.56 -8.77
N TRP A 240 -0.80 13.48 -8.61
CA TRP A 240 -1.72 14.57 -8.94
C TRP A 240 -1.43 15.82 -8.12
N GLN A 241 -1.44 16.99 -8.77
CA GLN A 241 -1.17 18.30 -8.16
C GLN A 241 0.19 18.44 -7.46
N SER A 242 1.21 17.70 -7.89
CA SER A 242 2.53 17.71 -7.24
C SER A 242 3.43 18.91 -7.61
N ASP A 243 3.09 19.74 -8.59
CA ASP A 243 3.99 20.79 -9.12
C ASP A 243 4.41 21.82 -8.07
N ARG A 244 3.46 22.35 -7.31
CA ARG A 244 3.76 23.30 -6.22
C ARG A 244 4.67 22.68 -5.15
N LEU A 245 4.41 21.41 -4.83
CA LEU A 245 5.21 20.66 -3.87
C LEU A 245 6.63 20.44 -4.39
N ARG A 246 6.79 20.05 -5.65
CA ARG A 246 8.08 19.86 -6.31
C ARG A 246 8.89 21.18 -6.37
N THR A 247 8.22 22.30 -6.68
CA THR A 247 8.85 23.64 -6.63
C THR A 247 9.37 23.94 -5.22
N ARG A 248 8.57 23.67 -4.18
CA ARG A 248 8.99 23.89 -2.78
C ARG A 248 10.17 22.96 -2.40
N ILE A 249 10.15 21.70 -2.80
CA ILE A 249 11.24 20.74 -2.59
C ILE A 249 12.53 21.28 -3.22
N ALA A 250 12.48 21.73 -4.47
CA ALA A 250 13.63 22.28 -5.17
C ALA A 250 14.16 23.56 -4.50
N ALA A 251 13.28 24.47 -4.09
CA ALA A 251 13.65 25.69 -3.38
C ALA A 251 14.35 25.40 -2.04
N LEU A 252 13.81 24.49 -1.23
CA LEU A 252 14.45 24.07 0.03
C LEU A 252 15.77 23.32 -0.23
N GLY A 253 15.83 22.49 -1.27
CA GLY A 253 17.07 21.82 -1.68
C GLY A 253 18.18 22.80 -2.02
N SER A 254 17.86 23.88 -2.75
CA SER A 254 18.80 24.95 -3.09
C SER A 254 19.19 25.79 -1.88
N LEU A 255 18.20 26.23 -1.08
CA LEU A 255 18.41 27.08 0.09
C LEU A 255 19.31 26.43 1.14
N TYR A 256 19.16 25.12 1.34
CA TYR A 256 19.90 24.36 2.35
C TYR A 256 20.96 23.41 1.75
N HIS A 257 21.51 23.75 0.58
CA HIS A 257 22.64 23.06 -0.06
C HIS A 257 22.47 21.53 -0.16
N GLY A 258 21.34 21.08 -0.71
CA GLY A 258 21.00 19.65 -0.86
C GLY A 258 20.37 19.03 0.39
N GLY A 259 19.91 19.86 1.33
CA GLY A 259 19.23 19.40 2.54
C GLY A 259 17.90 18.71 2.28
N VAL A 260 17.21 19.01 1.18
CA VAL A 260 16.03 18.27 0.71
C VAL A 260 16.32 17.66 -0.65
N ARG A 261 16.08 16.36 -0.81
CA ARG A 261 16.37 15.61 -2.04
C ARG A 261 15.17 14.80 -2.47
N TYR A 262 14.75 14.93 -3.72
CA TYR A 262 13.70 14.14 -4.33
C TYR A 262 14.31 13.19 -5.37
N LEU A 263 14.15 11.89 -5.16
CA LEU A 263 14.76 10.85 -5.97
C LEU A 263 13.84 10.36 -7.10
N GLY A 264 12.55 10.77 -7.10
CA GLY A 264 11.58 10.16 -7.98
C GLY A 264 11.28 8.71 -7.59
N ARG A 265 10.78 7.92 -8.53
CA ARG A 265 10.57 6.48 -8.34
C ARG A 265 11.91 5.76 -8.21
N VAL A 266 11.94 4.78 -7.34
CA VAL A 266 13.07 3.89 -7.13
C VAL A 266 12.61 2.44 -7.32
N ASP A 267 13.51 1.55 -7.69
CA ASP A 267 13.27 0.11 -7.71
C ASP A 267 13.25 -0.49 -6.30
N SER A 268 12.83 -1.75 -6.19
CA SER A 268 12.66 -2.44 -4.91
C SER A 268 13.97 -2.57 -4.14
N ASP A 269 15.09 -2.82 -4.82
CA ASP A 269 16.40 -2.96 -4.17
C ASP A 269 16.88 -1.63 -3.59
N ARG A 270 16.69 -0.56 -4.35
CA ARG A 270 17.01 0.79 -3.88
C ARG A 270 16.07 1.24 -2.76
N LEU A 271 14.78 0.87 -2.83
CA LEU A 271 13.81 1.13 -1.77
C LEU A 271 14.24 0.50 -0.45
N LEU A 272 14.62 -0.78 -0.46
CA LEU A 272 15.14 -1.48 0.72
C LEU A 272 16.37 -0.76 1.30
N ARG A 273 17.36 -0.42 0.44
CA ARG A 273 18.54 0.31 0.89
C ARG A 273 18.22 1.69 1.47
N LEU A 274 17.22 2.39 0.91
CA LEU A 274 16.77 3.67 1.46
C LEU A 274 16.20 3.53 2.87
N PHE A 275 15.39 2.51 3.13
CA PHE A 275 14.94 2.25 4.50
C PHE A 275 16.13 1.91 5.41
N GLN A 276 17.00 0.98 5.04
CA GLN A 276 18.13 0.55 5.86
C GLN A 276 19.09 1.70 6.22
N GLY A 277 19.31 2.66 5.31
CA GLY A 277 20.15 3.83 5.55
C GLY A 277 19.50 4.95 6.35
N ALA A 278 18.19 4.95 6.49
CA ALA A 278 17.44 6.01 7.16
C ALA A 278 17.75 6.09 8.66
N ARG A 279 17.79 7.31 9.20
CA ARG A 279 17.90 7.58 10.63
C ARG A 279 16.54 7.77 11.30
N ALA A 280 15.57 8.22 10.51
CA ALA A 280 14.18 8.33 10.89
C ALA A 280 13.30 8.19 9.63
N PHE A 281 12.10 7.67 9.80
CA PHE A 281 11.07 7.65 8.78
C PHE A 281 9.88 8.51 9.23
N ALA A 282 9.38 9.36 8.33
CA ALA A 282 8.27 10.26 8.63
C ALA A 282 7.14 10.09 7.59
N TYR A 283 5.91 9.87 8.08
CA TYR A 283 4.75 9.62 7.22
C TYR A 283 3.49 10.34 7.73
N PRO A 284 3.35 11.65 7.46
CA PRO A 284 2.29 12.48 8.03
C PRO A 284 0.99 12.45 7.21
N SER A 285 0.72 11.38 6.49
CA SER A 285 -0.47 11.22 5.65
C SER A 285 -1.75 11.50 6.45
N PHE A 286 -2.73 12.17 5.86
CA PHE A 286 -3.99 12.40 6.55
C PHE A 286 -5.07 11.35 6.25
N TYR A 287 -4.78 10.41 5.36
CA TYR A 287 -5.61 9.22 5.16
C TYR A 287 -4.85 8.11 4.44
N GLU A 288 -4.95 6.88 4.97
CA GLU A 288 -4.41 5.67 4.36
C GLU A 288 -5.39 4.50 4.54
N GLY A 289 -5.43 3.61 3.55
CA GLY A 289 -6.19 2.37 3.71
C GLY A 289 -5.48 1.37 4.62
N PHE A 290 -4.15 1.25 4.50
CA PHE A 290 -3.33 0.40 5.36
C PHE A 290 -2.05 1.11 5.80
N GLY A 291 -1.10 1.35 4.90
CA GLY A 291 0.16 2.00 5.24
C GLY A 291 1.36 1.06 5.09
N LEU A 292 1.55 0.49 3.90
CA LEU A 292 2.71 -0.35 3.61
C LEU A 292 4.05 0.35 3.89
N PRO A 293 4.30 1.64 3.47
CA PRO A 293 5.60 2.25 3.73
C PRO A 293 5.98 2.40 5.21
N PRO A 294 5.08 2.80 6.13
CA PRO A 294 5.35 2.72 7.56
C PRO A 294 5.67 1.30 8.06
N LEU A 295 4.96 0.29 7.57
CA LEU A 295 5.19 -1.09 7.95
C LEU A 295 6.56 -1.59 7.45
N GLU A 296 6.97 -1.22 6.23
CA GLU A 296 8.29 -1.50 5.65
C GLU A 296 9.41 -0.82 6.45
N ALA A 297 9.19 0.45 6.86
CA ALA A 297 10.12 1.17 7.73
C ALA A 297 10.30 0.46 9.07
N LEU A 298 9.19 0.03 9.69
CA LEU A 298 9.23 -0.74 10.94
C LEU A 298 9.96 -2.07 10.77
N ALA A 299 9.73 -2.79 9.68
CA ALA A 299 10.40 -4.05 9.37
C ALA A 299 11.92 -3.87 9.25
N CYS A 300 12.36 -2.76 8.66
CA CYS A 300 13.77 -2.38 8.58
C CYS A 300 14.36 -1.81 9.89
N GLY A 301 13.58 -1.76 10.97
CA GLY A 301 14.04 -1.22 12.26
C GLY A 301 14.29 0.29 12.23
N VAL A 302 13.63 1.03 11.35
CA VAL A 302 13.77 2.49 11.26
C VAL A 302 12.88 3.17 12.31
N PRO A 303 13.43 4.03 13.19
CA PRO A 303 12.61 4.84 14.10
C PRO A 303 11.61 5.67 13.30
N THR A 304 10.32 5.48 13.57
CA THR A 304 9.23 5.95 12.72
C THR A 304 8.33 6.95 13.46
N VAL A 305 7.88 7.98 12.75
CA VAL A 305 6.80 8.88 13.17
C VAL A 305 5.73 8.92 12.07
N VAL A 306 4.46 8.71 12.45
CA VAL A 306 3.32 8.75 11.53
C VAL A 306 2.21 9.63 12.10
N SER A 307 1.23 9.96 11.27
CA SER A 307 0.04 10.66 11.75
C SER A 307 -0.90 9.74 12.54
N THR A 308 -1.78 10.35 13.33
CA THR A 308 -2.87 9.66 14.04
C THR A 308 -4.07 9.35 13.14
N ALA A 309 -3.93 9.47 11.83
CA ALA A 309 -5.04 9.37 10.89
C ALA A 309 -5.27 7.93 10.38
N SER A 310 -6.56 7.59 10.22
CA SER A 310 -7.00 6.39 9.52
C SER A 310 -6.35 5.10 10.07
N SER A 311 -5.83 4.23 9.23
CA SER A 311 -5.22 2.94 9.59
C SER A 311 -3.83 3.03 10.23
N LEU A 312 -3.16 4.19 10.19
CA LEU A 312 -1.77 4.29 10.63
C LEU A 312 -1.56 3.89 12.11
N PRO A 313 -2.40 4.33 13.09
CA PRO A 313 -2.24 3.91 14.49
C PRO A 313 -2.39 2.39 14.69
N GLU A 314 -3.34 1.75 13.98
CA GLU A 314 -3.55 0.30 14.09
C GLU A 314 -2.41 -0.50 13.46
N VAL A 315 -1.75 0.02 12.42
CA VAL A 315 -0.61 -0.65 11.79
C VAL A 315 0.64 -0.53 12.63
N VAL A 316 0.98 0.68 13.09
CA VAL A 316 2.26 0.89 13.80
C VAL A 316 2.20 0.54 15.29
N GLY A 317 1.02 0.61 15.91
CA GLY A 317 0.86 0.37 17.35
C GLY A 317 1.76 1.29 18.20
N ASP A 318 2.49 0.70 19.12
CA ASP A 318 3.45 1.37 20.02
C ASP A 318 4.89 1.41 19.47
N ALA A 319 5.11 0.95 18.24
CA ALA A 319 6.42 0.90 17.58
C ALA A 319 6.80 2.20 16.84
N ALA A 320 5.94 3.21 16.84
CA ALA A 320 6.18 4.51 16.24
C ALA A 320 5.68 5.66 17.14
N LEU A 321 6.14 6.87 16.84
CA LEU A 321 5.56 8.09 17.44
C LEU A 321 4.34 8.53 16.60
N LEU A 322 3.28 8.96 17.28
CA LEU A 322 2.05 9.44 16.65
C LEU A 322 1.91 10.95 16.81
N VAL A 323 1.55 11.64 15.73
CA VAL A 323 1.36 13.11 15.72
C VAL A 323 0.08 13.48 14.96
N GLY A 324 -0.51 14.63 15.28
CA GLY A 324 -1.64 15.13 14.49
C GLY A 324 -1.24 15.38 13.03
N PRO A 325 -2.07 15.01 12.04
CA PRO A 325 -1.69 15.10 10.62
C PRO A 325 -1.42 16.54 10.15
N HIS A 326 -2.00 17.54 10.78
CA HIS A 326 -1.82 18.95 10.42
C HIS A 326 -0.82 19.69 11.31
N ASP A 327 -0.17 18.98 12.26
CA ASP A 327 0.71 19.59 13.27
C ASP A 327 2.19 19.43 12.89
N ALA A 328 2.70 20.40 12.11
CA ALA A 328 4.11 20.44 11.74
C ALA A 328 5.04 20.62 12.95
N LEU A 329 4.59 21.29 14.01
CA LEU A 329 5.40 21.49 15.22
C LEU A 329 5.52 20.20 16.03
N ALA A 330 4.42 19.45 16.18
CA ALA A 330 4.47 18.13 16.83
C ALA A 330 5.33 17.14 15.99
N LEU A 331 5.25 17.18 14.66
CA LEU A 331 6.09 16.37 13.80
C LEU A 331 7.57 16.73 13.95
N ALA A 332 7.92 18.02 13.98
CA ALA A 332 9.27 18.47 14.23
C ALA A 332 9.77 18.02 15.62
N ALA A 333 8.94 18.16 16.65
CA ALA A 333 9.28 17.73 18.01
C ALA A 333 9.49 16.20 18.10
N ALA A 334 8.66 15.40 17.42
CA ALA A 334 8.82 13.94 17.35
C ALA A 334 10.12 13.56 16.64
N LEU A 335 10.42 14.18 15.48
CA LEU A 335 11.68 13.97 14.77
C LEU A 335 12.88 14.39 15.61
N ARG A 336 12.82 15.54 16.32
CA ARG A 336 13.89 15.99 17.26
C ARG A 336 14.16 14.96 18.34
N LYS A 337 13.12 14.33 18.91
CA LYS A 337 13.27 13.24 19.89
C LYS A 337 13.98 12.02 19.29
N ILE A 338 13.58 11.58 18.10
CA ILE A 338 14.22 10.44 17.41
C ILE A 338 15.70 10.76 17.13
N LEU A 339 16.02 11.96 16.67
CA LEU A 339 17.37 12.34 16.26
C LEU A 339 18.29 12.64 17.45
N GLY A 340 17.75 13.18 18.55
CA GLY A 340 18.51 13.66 19.71
C GLY A 340 18.51 12.73 20.92
N GLU A 341 17.62 11.72 20.96
CA GLU A 341 17.51 10.76 22.07
C GLU A 341 17.90 9.34 21.62
N PRO A 342 19.18 8.93 21.68
CA PRO A 342 19.62 7.63 21.18
C PRO A 342 18.90 6.43 21.79
N ALA A 343 18.56 6.50 23.08
CA ALA A 343 17.82 5.46 23.78
C ALA A 343 16.39 5.30 23.22
N ARG A 344 15.72 6.40 22.89
CA ARG A 344 14.41 6.41 22.26
C ARG A 344 14.47 5.83 20.86
N ALA A 345 15.43 6.27 20.04
CA ALA A 345 15.63 5.75 18.70
C ALA A 345 15.90 4.24 18.72
N ALA A 346 16.77 3.77 19.61
CA ALA A 346 17.07 2.35 19.79
C ALA A 346 15.85 1.52 20.23
N ASP A 347 15.00 2.06 21.11
CA ASP A 347 13.77 1.37 21.53
C ASP A 347 12.78 1.23 20.39
N LEU A 348 12.54 2.28 19.61
CA LEU A 348 11.68 2.24 18.42
C LEU A 348 12.24 1.28 17.36
N ALA A 349 13.55 1.33 17.09
CA ALA A 349 14.22 0.44 16.15
C ALA A 349 14.09 -1.05 16.54
N ARG A 350 14.09 -1.35 17.83
CA ARG A 350 13.89 -2.72 18.35
C ARG A 350 12.43 -3.17 18.24
N ARG A 351 11.46 -2.30 18.54
CA ARG A 351 10.02 -2.61 18.52
C ARG A 351 9.50 -2.76 17.09
N GLY A 352 10.03 -1.98 16.13
CA GLY A 352 9.58 -1.95 14.74
C GLY A 352 9.48 -3.33 14.11
N PRO A 353 10.57 -4.12 14.01
CA PRO A 353 10.53 -5.46 13.43
C PRO A 353 9.59 -6.43 14.16
N LEU A 354 9.48 -6.33 15.49
CA LEU A 354 8.55 -7.14 16.28
C LEU A 354 7.09 -6.82 15.95
N ARG A 355 6.78 -5.55 15.70
CA ARG A 355 5.45 -5.11 15.25
C ARG A 355 5.18 -5.59 13.82
N ALA A 356 6.10 -5.36 12.90
CA ALA A 356 5.98 -5.73 11.49
C ALA A 356 5.81 -7.25 11.30
N ALA A 357 6.46 -8.06 12.12
CA ALA A 357 6.33 -9.53 12.08
C ALA A 357 4.91 -10.06 12.32
N ARG A 358 3.98 -9.21 12.80
CA ARG A 358 2.55 -9.56 12.94
C ARG A 358 1.79 -9.49 11.62
N PHE A 359 2.36 -8.83 10.60
CA PHE A 359 1.73 -8.60 9.30
C PHE A 359 2.49 -9.38 8.22
N ARG A 360 1.99 -10.55 7.89
CA ARG A 360 2.62 -11.49 6.94
C ARG A 360 1.67 -11.82 5.81
N TRP A 361 2.17 -11.87 4.60
CA TRP A 361 1.37 -12.28 3.45
C TRP A 361 0.81 -13.69 3.58
N GLU A 362 1.54 -14.61 4.24
CA GLU A 362 1.07 -15.97 4.49
C GLU A 362 -0.11 -16.01 5.49
N ALA A 363 -0.15 -15.08 6.45
CA ALA A 363 -1.29 -14.95 7.36
C ALA A 363 -2.50 -14.36 6.63
N ALA A 364 -2.30 -13.27 5.91
CA ALA A 364 -3.31 -12.67 5.05
C ALA A 364 -3.91 -13.68 4.05
N ALA A 365 -3.07 -14.51 3.43
CA ALA A 365 -3.51 -15.53 2.50
C ALA A 365 -4.36 -16.62 3.18
N ARG A 366 -4.07 -17.03 4.43
CA ARG A 366 -4.91 -17.97 5.18
C ARG A 366 -6.29 -17.36 5.48
N GLU A 367 -6.33 -16.14 5.98
CA GLU A 367 -7.57 -15.42 6.26
C GLU A 367 -8.40 -15.22 4.97
N MET A 368 -7.73 -14.86 3.87
CA MET A 368 -8.40 -14.76 2.56
C MET A 368 -8.98 -16.09 2.08
N ALA A 369 -8.27 -17.20 2.30
CA ALA A 369 -8.78 -18.52 1.92
C ALA A 369 -10.07 -18.87 2.71
N GLU A 370 -10.14 -18.53 3.99
CA GLU A 370 -11.36 -18.67 4.80
C GLU A 370 -12.52 -17.83 4.23
N VAL A 371 -12.23 -16.56 3.89
CA VAL A 371 -13.24 -15.68 3.27
C VAL A 371 -13.71 -16.22 1.91
N PHE A 372 -12.83 -16.82 1.13
CA PHE A 372 -13.22 -17.44 -0.14
C PHE A 372 -14.12 -18.67 0.06
N LEU A 373 -13.83 -19.48 1.07
CA LEU A 373 -14.72 -20.59 1.44
C LEU A 373 -16.11 -20.08 1.87
N GLU A 374 -16.16 -19.07 2.76
CA GLU A 374 -17.42 -18.42 3.16
C GLU A 374 -18.21 -17.83 1.98
N ALA A 375 -17.54 -17.44 0.90
CA ALA A 375 -18.19 -16.87 -0.29
C ALA A 375 -18.69 -17.93 -1.27
N LEU A 376 -18.20 -19.18 -1.17
CA LEU A 376 -18.65 -20.32 -1.97
C LEU A 376 -19.92 -20.98 -1.40
N ASP A 377 -20.12 -20.87 -0.09
CA ASP A 377 -21.34 -21.30 0.61
C ASP A 377 -22.51 -20.33 0.34
#